data_90517ec0c5cc0d546a54ce5c6e79b767
#
_entry.id   90517ec0c5cc0d546a54ce5c6e79b767
#
_cell.length_a   1.000
_cell.length_b   1.000
_cell.length_c   1.000
_cell.angle_alpha   90.00
_cell.angle_beta   90.00
_cell.angle_gamma   90.00
#
_symmetry.space_group_name_H-M   'P 1'
#
loop_
_entity.id
_entity.type
_entity.pdbx_description
1 polymer ?
#
loop_
_entity_poly.entity_id
_entity_poly.type
_entity_poly.pdbx_seq_one_letter_code
_entity_poly.pdbx_strand_id
1 'polypeptide(L)'
;GASSRTVGAMVALMRPTAQTACLRDWLREHRGIDLADFEALRRWSVEHVPEFWRAMWAYFDLQSPTPFNAVLPDATMPGARWFPGAQLNYAAQVARHAAAADRAGVPAIVFRNERLQREGRSVDVAWSDLIDQAGALAATLRALGVQRGDRVAAYLPNIPQTVVAFLACAS
;
A
#
# COMPACT_ATOMS: atom_id res chain seq x y z
N GLY A 1 29.53 7.03 8.40
CA GLY A 1 28.93 8.40 8.40
C GLY A 1 27.78 8.55 7.41
N ALA A 2 27.62 7.68 6.40
CA ALA A 2 26.58 7.75 5.38
C ALA A 2 25.24 7.09 5.81
N SER A 3 25.31 6.04 6.64
CA SER A 3 24.14 5.26 7.07
C SER A 3 23.15 6.06 7.94
N SER A 4 23.65 6.98 8.78
CA SER A 4 22.80 7.76 9.69
C SER A 4 21.97 8.85 8.98
N ARG A 5 22.50 9.42 7.88
CA ARG A 5 21.79 10.47 7.11
C ARG A 5 20.66 9.90 6.27
N THR A 6 20.82 8.69 5.72
CA THR A 6 19.82 8.01 4.89
C THR A 6 18.62 7.57 5.74
N VAL A 7 18.86 7.04 6.94
CA VAL A 7 17.80 6.67 7.90
C VAL A 7 17.03 7.91 8.38
N GLY A 8 17.73 9.02 8.63
CA GLY A 8 17.10 10.29 9.01
C GLY A 8 16.20 10.89 7.92
N ALA A 9 16.61 10.80 6.64
CA ALA A 9 15.81 11.24 5.50
C ALA A 9 14.57 10.36 5.27
N MET A 10 14.71 9.04 5.48
CA MET A 10 13.61 8.07 5.33
C MET A 10 12.57 8.20 6.45
N VAL A 11 13.01 8.46 7.69
CA VAL A 11 12.11 8.73 8.82
C VAL A 11 11.39 10.09 8.63
N ALA A 12 12.02 11.06 7.98
CA ALA A 12 11.38 12.33 7.63
C ALA A 12 10.30 12.17 6.54
N LEU A 13 10.49 11.26 5.57
CA LEU A 13 9.49 10.88 4.57
C LEU A 13 8.30 10.11 5.18
N MET A 14 8.49 9.44 6.30
CA MET A 14 7.45 8.69 7.01
C MET A 14 6.72 9.51 8.08
N ARG A 15 7.01 10.80 8.23
CA ARG A 15 6.20 11.66 9.11
C ARG A 15 4.82 11.88 8.46
N PRO A 16 3.71 11.62 9.16
CA PRO A 16 2.35 11.85 8.63
C PRO A 16 2.17 13.25 8.06
N THR A 17 2.84 14.24 8.63
CA THR A 17 2.88 15.63 8.17
C THR A 17 3.53 15.83 6.79
N ALA A 18 4.55 15.04 6.44
CA ALA A 18 5.22 15.17 5.14
C ALA A 18 4.36 14.59 4.00
N GLN A 19 3.74 13.44 4.19
CA GLN A 19 2.89 12.81 3.16
C GLN A 19 1.62 13.63 2.88
N THR A 20 0.98 14.18 3.91
CA THR A 20 -0.17 15.05 3.72
C THR A 20 0.18 16.37 3.05
N ALA A 21 1.39 16.91 3.27
CA ALA A 21 1.89 18.07 2.55
C ALA A 21 2.09 17.74 1.06
N CYS A 22 2.75 16.62 0.74
CA CYS A 22 2.92 16.17 -0.65
C CYS A 22 1.58 15.99 -1.37
N LEU A 23 0.57 15.43 -0.70
CA LEU A 23 -0.76 15.29 -1.27
C LEU A 23 -1.41 16.66 -1.55
N ARG A 24 -1.31 17.62 -0.62
CA ARG A 24 -1.85 18.97 -0.82
C ARG A 24 -1.16 19.70 -1.98
N ASP A 25 0.15 19.58 -2.08
CA ASP A 25 0.92 20.15 -3.19
C ASP A 25 0.50 19.52 -4.51
N TRP A 26 0.35 18.19 -4.56
CA TRP A 26 -0.14 17.49 -5.74
C TRP A 26 -1.57 17.91 -6.14
N LEU A 27 -2.48 18.07 -5.15
CA LEU A 27 -3.85 18.54 -5.40
C LEU A 27 -3.87 19.93 -5.98
N ARG A 28 -3.03 20.85 -5.48
CA ARG A 28 -2.89 22.20 -6.01
C ARG A 28 -2.40 22.18 -7.45
N GLU A 29 -1.36 21.40 -7.73
CA GLU A 29 -0.73 21.34 -9.07
C GLU A 29 -1.58 20.64 -10.12
N HIS A 30 -2.23 19.55 -9.76
CA HIS A 30 -2.90 18.67 -10.73
C HIS A 30 -4.44 18.81 -10.74
N ARG A 31 -5.02 19.44 -9.73
CA ARG A 31 -6.46 19.58 -9.59
C ARG A 31 -6.93 21.02 -9.35
N GLY A 32 -6.00 21.93 -9.13
CA GLY A 32 -6.32 23.33 -8.78
C GLY A 32 -6.99 23.49 -7.41
N ILE A 33 -6.82 22.49 -6.53
CA ILE A 33 -7.41 22.47 -5.19
C ILE A 33 -6.34 22.91 -4.21
N ASP A 34 -6.46 24.14 -3.70
CA ASP A 34 -5.54 24.70 -2.72
C ASP A 34 -6.11 24.59 -1.31
N LEU A 35 -5.42 23.81 -0.47
CA LEU A 35 -5.80 23.51 0.89
C LEU A 35 -4.70 23.98 1.85
N ALA A 36 -5.02 24.91 2.72
CA ALA A 36 -4.04 25.60 3.55
C ALA A 36 -3.29 24.67 4.53
N ASP A 37 -4.00 23.72 5.12
CA ASP A 37 -3.47 22.85 6.18
C ASP A 37 -4.12 21.44 6.15
N PHE A 38 -3.75 20.64 7.15
CA PHE A 38 -4.32 19.29 7.31
C PHE A 38 -5.82 19.32 7.60
N GLU A 39 -6.29 20.29 8.37
CA GLU A 39 -7.72 20.38 8.73
C GLU A 39 -8.57 20.76 7.51
N ALA A 40 -8.05 21.62 6.62
CA ALA A 40 -8.67 21.93 5.34
C ALA A 40 -8.74 20.67 4.44
N LEU A 41 -7.66 19.88 4.38
CA LEU A 41 -7.65 18.60 3.67
C LEU A 41 -8.65 17.60 4.25
N ARG A 42 -8.69 17.46 5.59
CA ARG A 42 -9.64 16.59 6.27
C ARG A 42 -11.09 17.00 6.00
N ARG A 43 -11.39 18.28 6.09
CA ARG A 43 -12.74 18.79 5.81
C ARG A 43 -13.13 18.54 4.37
N TRP A 44 -12.28 18.89 3.43
CA TRP A 44 -12.52 18.65 2.02
C TRP A 44 -12.73 17.15 1.71
N SER A 45 -11.96 16.25 2.32
CA SER A 45 -12.09 14.80 2.10
C SER A 45 -13.44 14.23 2.56
N VAL A 46 -14.07 14.87 3.55
CA VAL A 46 -15.37 14.44 4.09
C VAL A 46 -16.55 15.09 3.35
N GLU A 47 -16.38 16.36 2.94
CA GLU A 47 -17.41 17.12 2.23
C GLU A 47 -17.49 16.74 0.73
N HIS A 48 -16.37 16.30 0.16
CA HIS A 48 -16.23 15.96 -1.27
C HIS A 48 -15.71 14.53 -1.46
N VAL A 49 -16.38 13.57 -0.84
CA VAL A 49 -15.95 12.17 -0.80
C VAL A 49 -15.62 11.57 -2.17
N PRO A 50 -16.46 11.70 -3.21
CA PRO A 50 -16.14 11.16 -4.54
C PRO A 50 -14.90 11.81 -5.18
N GLU A 51 -14.75 13.12 -5.05
CA GLU A 51 -13.61 13.88 -5.57
C GLU A 51 -12.32 13.51 -4.86
N PHE A 52 -12.38 13.39 -3.53
CA PHE A 52 -11.25 12.95 -2.73
C PHE A 52 -10.75 11.57 -3.17
N TRP A 53 -11.64 10.58 -3.27
CA TRP A 53 -11.24 9.23 -3.66
C TRP A 53 -10.82 9.12 -5.13
N ARG A 54 -11.38 9.95 -6.02
CA ARG A 54 -10.88 10.09 -7.39
C ARG A 54 -9.45 10.66 -7.40
N ALA A 55 -9.17 11.63 -6.54
CA ALA A 55 -7.84 12.20 -6.40
C ALA A 55 -6.86 11.17 -5.84
N MET A 56 -7.26 10.38 -4.83
CA MET A 56 -6.45 9.28 -4.28
C MET A 56 -6.11 8.22 -5.33
N TRP A 57 -7.07 7.83 -6.17
CA TRP A 57 -6.83 6.91 -7.27
C TRP A 57 -5.71 7.42 -8.20
N ALA A 58 -5.77 8.69 -8.57
CA ALA A 58 -4.78 9.31 -9.45
C ALA A 58 -3.44 9.56 -8.75
N TYR A 59 -3.46 10.02 -7.50
CA TYR A 59 -2.25 10.30 -6.72
C TYR A 59 -1.39 9.06 -6.51
N PHE A 60 -2.02 7.93 -6.21
CA PHE A 60 -1.33 6.64 -6.07
C PHE A 60 -1.17 5.89 -7.39
N ASP A 61 -1.59 6.49 -8.50
CA ASP A 61 -1.53 5.87 -9.84
C ASP A 61 -2.08 4.43 -9.84
N LEU A 62 -3.26 4.22 -9.25
CA LEU A 62 -3.84 2.88 -9.18
C LEU A 62 -4.20 2.37 -10.56
N GLN A 63 -3.74 1.17 -10.88
CA GLN A 63 -3.97 0.54 -12.18
C GLN A 63 -5.11 -0.45 -12.10
N SER A 64 -6.01 -0.36 -13.07
CA SER A 64 -7.09 -1.33 -13.27
C SER A 64 -7.15 -1.71 -14.75
N PRO A 65 -7.25 -3.00 -15.10
CA PRO A 65 -7.41 -3.43 -16.49
C PRO A 65 -8.74 -2.97 -17.09
N THR A 66 -9.72 -2.64 -16.25
CA THR A 66 -11.02 -2.12 -16.67
C THR A 66 -11.28 -0.75 -16.03
N PRO A 67 -11.79 0.23 -16.76
CA PRO A 67 -12.12 1.53 -16.20
C PRO A 67 -13.28 1.44 -15.21
N PHE A 68 -13.29 2.33 -14.22
CA PHE A 68 -14.46 2.54 -13.39
C PHE A 68 -15.44 3.53 -14.06
N ASN A 69 -16.72 3.30 -13.87
CA ASN A 69 -17.77 4.15 -14.44
C ASN A 69 -18.10 5.36 -13.56
N ALA A 70 -17.96 5.19 -12.25
CA ALA A 70 -18.19 6.22 -11.23
C ALA A 70 -17.32 5.94 -10.02
N VAL A 71 -17.12 6.93 -9.15
CA VAL A 71 -16.35 6.74 -7.90
C VAL A 71 -17.24 6.16 -6.81
N LEU A 72 -18.37 6.81 -6.53
CA LEU A 72 -19.31 6.42 -5.47
C LEU A 72 -20.74 6.73 -5.94
N PRO A 73 -21.31 5.91 -6.83
CA PRO A 73 -22.68 6.14 -7.32
C PRO A 73 -23.75 5.86 -6.27
N ASP A 74 -23.43 5.04 -5.28
CA ASP A 74 -24.31 4.72 -4.17
C ASP A 74 -23.50 4.77 -2.87
N ALA A 75 -23.82 5.73 -2.01
CA ALA A 75 -23.21 5.96 -0.71
C ALA A 75 -23.98 5.35 0.46
N THR A 76 -25.04 4.58 0.18
CA THR A 76 -25.89 3.96 1.21
C THR A 76 -25.08 3.00 2.08
N MET A 77 -25.15 3.19 3.39
CA MET A 77 -24.50 2.31 4.36
C MET A 77 -25.51 1.43 5.07
N PRO A 78 -25.25 0.11 5.19
CA PRO A 78 -24.14 -0.65 4.63
C PRO A 78 -24.31 -0.93 3.14
N GLY A 79 -23.20 -1.13 2.42
CA GLY A 79 -23.24 -1.58 1.03
C GLY A 79 -22.88 -0.51 0.01
N ALA A 80 -22.27 0.59 0.41
CA ALA A 80 -21.75 1.62 -0.50
C ALA A 80 -20.94 1.02 -1.66
N ARG A 81 -21.19 1.50 -2.87
CA ARG A 81 -20.56 0.97 -4.10
C ARG A 81 -19.43 1.89 -4.54
N TRP A 82 -18.21 1.37 -4.41
CA TRP A 82 -16.98 2.08 -4.76
C TRP A 82 -16.44 1.63 -6.12
N PHE A 83 -16.08 2.58 -6.98
CA PHE A 83 -15.40 2.36 -8.27
C PHE A 83 -15.98 1.18 -9.10
N PRO A 84 -17.30 1.13 -9.33
CA PRO A 84 -17.88 0.01 -10.06
C PRO A 84 -17.28 -0.07 -11.47
N GLY A 85 -16.98 -1.29 -11.90
CA GLY A 85 -16.29 -1.60 -13.14
C GLY A 85 -14.79 -1.79 -12.99
N ALA A 86 -14.13 -1.15 -12.02
CA ALA A 86 -12.71 -1.37 -11.77
C ALA A 86 -12.45 -2.78 -11.21
N GLN A 87 -11.32 -3.34 -11.63
CA GLN A 87 -10.78 -4.59 -11.09
C GLN A 87 -9.38 -4.32 -10.60
N LEU A 88 -9.12 -4.61 -9.32
CA LEU A 88 -7.82 -4.40 -8.69
C LEU A 88 -7.25 -5.73 -8.20
N ASN A 89 -5.96 -5.93 -8.45
CA ASN A 89 -5.19 -6.93 -7.76
C ASN A 89 -4.29 -6.21 -6.74
N TYR A 90 -4.51 -6.48 -5.45
CA TYR A 90 -3.79 -5.82 -4.37
C TYR A 90 -2.29 -6.09 -4.42
N ALA A 91 -1.90 -7.37 -4.61
CA ALA A 91 -0.50 -7.77 -4.69
C ALA A 91 0.22 -7.12 -5.89
N ALA A 92 -0.46 -6.99 -7.02
CA ALA A 92 0.10 -6.31 -8.19
C ALA A 92 0.32 -4.81 -7.93
N GLN A 93 -0.58 -4.13 -7.21
CA GLN A 93 -0.37 -2.72 -6.83
C GLN A 93 0.85 -2.58 -5.91
N VAL A 94 1.02 -3.46 -4.94
CA VAL A 94 2.20 -3.49 -4.05
C VAL A 94 3.48 -3.73 -4.85
N ALA A 95 3.49 -4.72 -5.75
CA ALA A 95 4.66 -5.11 -6.54
C ALA A 95 5.15 -4.01 -7.50
N ARG A 96 4.27 -3.12 -7.98
CA ARG A 96 4.64 -2.03 -8.90
C ARG A 96 5.73 -1.11 -8.36
N HIS A 97 5.76 -0.90 -7.06
CA HIS A 97 6.71 -0.01 -6.40
C HIS A 97 7.97 -0.73 -5.89
N ALA A 98 7.96 -2.07 -5.92
CA ALA A 98 9.02 -2.91 -5.36
C ALA A 98 10.40 -2.60 -5.95
N ALA A 99 10.53 -2.58 -7.27
CA ALA A 99 11.82 -2.37 -7.93
C ALA A 99 12.43 -0.99 -7.67
N ALA A 100 11.60 0.05 -7.53
CA ALA A 100 12.08 1.40 -7.22
C ALA A 100 12.55 1.49 -5.76
N ALA A 101 11.80 0.90 -4.84
CA ALA A 101 12.13 0.86 -3.41
C ALA A 101 13.39 0.01 -3.15
N ASP A 102 13.53 -1.10 -3.85
CA ASP A 102 14.72 -1.98 -3.77
C ASP A 102 15.99 -1.24 -4.22
N ARG A 103 15.92 -0.53 -5.37
CA ARG A 103 17.03 0.31 -5.83
C ARG A 103 17.38 1.45 -4.87
N ALA A 104 16.39 1.96 -4.15
CA ALA A 104 16.59 2.97 -3.13
C ALA A 104 17.12 2.42 -1.79
N GLY A 105 17.27 1.09 -1.66
CA GLY A 105 17.71 0.42 -0.44
C GLY A 105 16.68 0.51 0.70
N VAL A 106 15.40 0.68 0.36
CA VAL A 106 14.32 0.73 1.33
C VAL A 106 13.80 -0.69 1.54
N PRO A 107 13.90 -1.28 2.74
CA PRO A 107 13.39 -2.63 2.97
C PRO A 107 11.86 -2.68 2.83
N ALA A 108 11.35 -3.81 2.33
CA ALA A 108 9.92 -4.09 2.28
C ALA A 108 9.34 -4.31 3.68
N ILE A 109 10.07 -5.03 4.53
CA ILE A 109 9.67 -5.31 5.90
C ILE A 109 10.87 -5.11 6.82
N VAL A 110 10.67 -4.40 7.92
CA VAL A 110 11.61 -4.35 9.04
C VAL A 110 11.00 -5.14 10.19
N PHE A 111 11.50 -6.34 10.41
CA PHE A 111 10.99 -7.24 11.44
C PHE A 111 11.77 -7.13 12.72
N ARG A 112 11.05 -7.02 13.84
CA ARG A 112 11.59 -7.03 15.20
C ARG A 112 10.73 -7.93 16.07
N ASN A 113 11.38 -8.60 17.01
CA ASN A 113 10.73 -9.30 18.11
C ASN A 113 11.54 -9.08 19.40
N GLU A 114 11.05 -9.59 20.52
CA GLU A 114 11.71 -9.37 21.82
C GLU A 114 13.17 -9.88 21.86
N ARG A 115 13.44 -11.02 21.20
CA ARG A 115 14.80 -11.57 21.13
C ARG A 115 15.72 -10.65 20.32
N LEU A 116 15.31 -10.27 19.11
CA LEU A 116 16.07 -9.37 18.25
C LEU A 116 16.28 -7.99 18.92
N GLN A 117 15.26 -7.51 19.61
CA GLN A 117 15.35 -6.23 20.32
C GLN A 117 16.37 -6.28 21.47
N ARG A 118 16.43 -7.38 22.22
CA ARG A 118 17.46 -7.57 23.26
C ARG A 118 18.87 -7.65 22.67
N GLU A 119 18.99 -8.18 21.45
CA GLU A 119 20.25 -8.25 20.70
C GLU A 119 20.59 -6.94 19.96
N GLY A 120 19.74 -5.90 20.05
CA GLY A 120 19.89 -4.64 19.29
C GLY A 120 19.81 -4.80 17.79
N ARG A 121 19.08 -5.81 17.29
CA ARG A 121 18.99 -6.22 15.88
C ARG A 121 17.58 -6.08 15.32
N SER A 122 17.50 -6.01 14.00
CA SER A 122 16.29 -6.22 13.19
C SER A 122 16.62 -7.18 12.04
N VAL A 123 15.60 -7.75 11.44
CA VAL A 123 15.69 -8.46 10.16
C VAL A 123 14.98 -7.62 9.12
N ASP A 124 15.73 -7.20 8.12
CA ASP A 124 15.20 -6.45 6.99
C ASP A 124 14.98 -7.40 5.81
N VAL A 125 13.79 -7.39 5.24
CA VAL A 125 13.43 -8.17 4.06
C VAL A 125 13.45 -7.22 2.86
N ALA A 126 14.20 -7.55 1.84
CA ALA A 126 14.23 -6.80 0.59
C ALA A 126 12.91 -6.94 -0.18
N TRP A 127 12.62 -6.00 -1.06
CA TRP A 127 11.42 -6.07 -1.91
C TRP A 127 11.49 -7.24 -2.89
N SER A 128 12.65 -7.48 -3.50
CA SER A 128 12.90 -8.64 -4.34
C SER A 128 12.57 -9.94 -3.62
N ASP A 129 13.10 -10.14 -2.41
CA ASP A 129 12.86 -11.34 -1.61
C ASP A 129 11.38 -11.53 -1.27
N LEU A 130 10.68 -10.43 -0.89
CA LEU A 130 9.24 -10.48 -0.59
C LEU A 130 8.42 -10.90 -1.82
N ILE A 131 8.69 -10.32 -2.98
CA ILE A 131 7.95 -10.60 -4.21
C ILE A 131 8.23 -12.03 -4.69
N ASP A 132 9.48 -12.48 -4.65
CA ASP A 132 9.87 -13.83 -5.05
C ASP A 132 9.22 -14.90 -4.15
N GLN A 133 9.25 -14.70 -2.84
CA GLN A 133 8.61 -15.61 -1.89
C GLN A 133 7.09 -15.64 -2.06
N ALA A 134 6.44 -14.48 -2.24
CA ALA A 134 5.00 -14.41 -2.48
C ALA A 134 4.62 -15.09 -3.79
N GLY A 135 5.40 -14.89 -4.86
CA GLY A 135 5.21 -15.53 -6.16
C GLY A 135 5.35 -17.06 -6.09
N ALA A 136 6.38 -17.55 -5.42
CA ALA A 136 6.61 -18.98 -5.24
C ALA A 136 5.47 -19.63 -4.44
N LEU A 137 5.02 -19.00 -3.36
CA LEU A 137 3.90 -19.50 -2.58
C LEU A 137 2.58 -19.46 -3.37
N ALA A 138 2.32 -18.40 -4.14
CA ALA A 138 1.16 -18.31 -5.01
C ALA A 138 1.14 -19.42 -6.07
N ALA A 139 2.30 -19.72 -6.69
CA ALA A 139 2.42 -20.84 -7.62
C ALA A 139 2.10 -22.18 -6.94
N THR A 140 2.61 -22.38 -5.73
CA THR A 140 2.33 -23.59 -4.93
C THR A 140 0.84 -23.72 -4.60
N LEU A 141 0.19 -22.64 -4.16
CA LEU A 141 -1.25 -22.66 -3.86
C LEU A 141 -2.08 -23.03 -5.12
N ARG A 142 -1.73 -22.46 -6.28
CA ARG A 142 -2.39 -22.82 -7.56
C ARG A 142 -2.16 -24.29 -7.93
N ALA A 143 -0.95 -24.82 -7.73
CA ALA A 143 -0.64 -26.22 -7.98
C ALA A 143 -1.42 -27.17 -7.05
N LEU A 144 -1.75 -26.73 -5.83
CA LEU A 144 -2.61 -27.44 -4.89
C LEU A 144 -4.11 -27.30 -5.20
N GLY A 145 -4.48 -26.57 -6.26
CA GLY A 145 -5.86 -26.44 -6.70
C GLY A 145 -6.61 -25.23 -6.14
N VAL A 146 -5.95 -24.34 -5.39
CA VAL A 146 -6.57 -23.10 -4.89
C VAL A 146 -6.93 -22.19 -6.07
N GLN A 147 -8.18 -21.73 -6.10
CA GLN A 147 -8.75 -20.92 -7.19
C GLN A 147 -9.30 -19.60 -6.67
N ARG A 148 -9.59 -18.70 -7.62
CA ARG A 148 -10.24 -17.41 -7.29
C ARG A 148 -11.59 -17.65 -6.61
N GLY A 149 -11.76 -17.04 -5.44
CA GLY A 149 -12.96 -17.17 -4.60
C GLY A 149 -12.80 -18.14 -3.46
N ASP A 150 -11.75 -18.97 -3.44
CA ASP A 150 -11.45 -19.82 -2.31
C ASP A 150 -11.02 -19.00 -1.09
N ARG A 151 -11.30 -19.54 0.07
CA ARG A 151 -10.90 -18.94 1.33
C ARG A 151 -9.70 -19.67 1.90
N VAL A 152 -8.59 -18.96 2.00
CA VAL A 152 -7.37 -19.46 2.66
C VAL A 152 -7.35 -18.91 4.08
N ALA A 153 -7.30 -19.80 5.07
CA ALA A 153 -7.17 -19.44 6.48
C ALA A 153 -5.76 -19.74 6.98
N ALA A 154 -5.22 -18.86 7.79
CA ALA A 154 -3.91 -19.03 8.41
C ALA A 154 -3.94 -18.61 9.88
N TYR A 155 -3.28 -19.37 10.73
CA TYR A 155 -3.00 -19.04 12.12
C TYR A 155 -1.50 -18.87 12.28
N LEU A 156 -1.02 -17.62 12.17
CA LEU A 156 0.39 -17.27 12.11
C LEU A 156 0.73 -16.16 13.11
N PRO A 157 1.94 -16.18 13.70
CA PRO A 157 2.43 -15.04 14.47
C PRO A 157 2.71 -13.86 13.55
N ASN A 158 2.97 -12.69 14.14
CA ASN A 158 3.36 -11.48 13.40
C ASN A 158 4.82 -11.57 12.95
N ILE A 159 5.04 -12.24 11.82
CA ILE A 159 6.36 -12.47 11.20
C ILE A 159 6.31 -12.14 9.70
N PRO A 160 7.44 -11.95 9.03
CA PRO A 160 7.48 -11.64 7.58
C PRO A 160 6.70 -12.64 6.73
N GLN A 161 6.72 -13.92 7.06
CA GLN A 161 6.02 -14.99 6.34
C GLN A 161 4.48 -14.79 6.31
N THR A 162 3.93 -14.09 7.30
CA THR A 162 2.50 -13.73 7.30
C THR A 162 2.16 -12.77 6.17
N VAL A 163 3.04 -11.79 5.91
CA VAL A 163 2.90 -10.85 4.78
C VAL A 163 3.06 -11.58 3.45
N VAL A 164 4.05 -12.48 3.35
CA VAL A 164 4.25 -13.34 2.16
C VAL A 164 2.99 -14.15 1.87
N ALA A 165 2.41 -14.82 2.86
CA ALA A 165 1.20 -15.61 2.71
C ALA A 165 0.00 -14.77 2.28
N PHE A 166 -0.18 -13.59 2.88
CA PHE A 166 -1.23 -12.65 2.50
C PHE A 166 -1.09 -12.19 1.04
N LEU A 167 0.09 -11.77 0.62
CA LEU A 167 0.34 -11.32 -0.76
C LEU A 167 0.16 -12.45 -1.76
N ALA A 168 0.60 -13.67 -1.42
CA ALA A 168 0.41 -14.85 -2.25
C ALA A 168 -1.07 -15.18 -2.50
N CYS A 169 -1.91 -15.04 -1.46
CA CYS A 169 -3.36 -15.27 -1.59
C CYS A 169 -4.07 -14.15 -2.34
N ALA A 170 -3.51 -12.92 -2.31
CA ALA A 170 -4.08 -11.74 -2.97
C ALA A 170 -3.62 -11.55 -4.42
N SER A 171 -2.74 -12.46 -4.93
CA SER A 171 -2.13 -12.37 -6.27
C SER A 171 -2.93 -13.02 -7.39
#